data_d0effcb664f8721da77edce6c5fa50be
#
_entry.id   d0effcb664f8721da77edce6c5fa50be
#
_cell.length_a   1.000
_cell.length_b   1.000
_cell.length_c   1.000
_cell.angle_alpha   90.00
_cell.angle_beta   90.00
_cell.angle_gamma   90.00
#
_symmetry.space_group_name_H-M   'P 1'
#
loop_
_entity.id
_entity.type
_entity.pdbx_description
1 polymer ?
#
loop_
_entity_poly.entity_id
_entity_poly.type
_entity_poly.pdbx_seq_one_letter_code
_entity_poly.pdbx_strand_id
1 'polypeptide(L)'
;AFIKAGQALSTRPDIVPPLLLEELAQLQDQLPGFDSGLAMACIEDDLGAPVDDIFEQLDRDPISAASLGQVHKGTLKGGARVAVKVQRPGLREQITLDLYIVRNIAAWLNSNIGLIRSDLVALIDELGRRVFEEMDYLNEASNAETFAELHQHNPRIAVPTIYRSATSRRVLTMEWIDGVKLTNLDAVRELGVDPDDMVEVGVNCSLQQLLEHGFFHADPHP
;
A
#
# COMPACT_ATOMS: atom_id res chain seq x y z
N ALA A 1 11.39 8.23 -0.37
CA ALA A 1 10.59 9.45 -0.63
C ALA A 1 10.41 9.70 -2.13
N PHE A 2 11.47 9.63 -2.96
CA PHE A 2 11.38 9.94 -4.39
C PHE A 2 10.44 9.02 -5.19
N ILE A 3 10.41 7.72 -4.89
CA ILE A 3 9.50 6.76 -5.53
C ILE A 3 8.05 7.13 -5.23
N LYS A 4 7.72 7.44 -3.97
CA LYS A 4 6.37 7.88 -3.58
C LYS A 4 5.97 9.21 -4.22
N ALA A 5 6.91 10.15 -4.35
CA ALA A 5 6.67 11.39 -5.10
C ALA A 5 6.40 11.10 -6.58
N GLY A 6 7.15 10.19 -7.21
CA GLY A 6 6.92 9.73 -8.58
C GLY A 6 5.56 9.05 -8.75
N GLN A 7 5.16 8.19 -7.81
CA GLN A 7 3.84 7.55 -7.80
C GLN A 7 2.71 8.59 -7.69
N ALA A 8 2.83 9.57 -6.80
CA ALA A 8 1.86 10.64 -6.67
C ALA A 8 1.78 11.51 -7.94
N LEU A 9 2.90 11.75 -8.62
CA LEU A 9 2.93 12.48 -9.88
C LEU A 9 2.35 11.68 -11.05
N SER A 10 2.46 10.35 -11.05
CA SER A 10 1.90 9.50 -12.10
C SER A 10 0.37 9.56 -12.20
N THR A 11 -0.30 9.99 -11.13
CA THR A 11 -1.76 10.17 -11.07
C THR A 11 -2.22 11.59 -11.43
N ARG A 12 -1.30 12.48 -11.83
CA ARG A 12 -1.57 13.90 -12.07
C ARG A 12 -1.33 14.30 -13.53
N PRO A 13 -2.24 13.93 -14.47
CA PRO A 13 -2.14 14.31 -15.88
C PRO A 13 -2.31 15.82 -16.11
N ASP A 14 -2.76 16.56 -15.11
CA ASP A 14 -2.90 18.02 -15.12
C ASP A 14 -1.56 18.76 -14.99
N ILE A 15 -0.53 18.12 -14.43
CA ILE A 15 0.79 18.75 -14.22
C ILE A 15 1.95 18.00 -14.87
N VAL A 16 1.75 16.73 -15.25
CA VAL A 16 2.81 15.88 -15.80
C VAL A 16 2.49 15.55 -17.27
N PRO A 17 3.43 15.75 -18.22
CA PRO A 17 3.24 15.36 -19.62
C PRO A 17 2.97 13.85 -19.76
N PRO A 18 2.12 13.42 -20.74
CA PRO A 18 1.73 12.01 -20.92
C PRO A 18 2.91 11.03 -21.02
N LEU A 19 3.97 11.44 -21.71
CA LEU A 19 5.16 10.59 -21.89
C LEU A 19 5.86 10.28 -20.55
N LEU A 20 5.87 11.22 -19.61
CA LEU A 20 6.43 11.03 -18.28
C LEU A 20 5.48 10.25 -17.36
N LEU A 21 4.15 10.35 -17.59
CA LEU A 21 3.17 9.59 -16.81
C LEU A 21 3.34 8.08 -17.00
N GLU A 22 3.60 7.63 -18.25
CA GLU A 22 3.83 6.22 -18.56
C GLU A 22 5.08 5.68 -17.85
N GLU A 23 6.17 6.46 -17.84
CA GLU A 23 7.40 6.08 -17.13
C GLU A 23 7.22 6.09 -15.60
N LEU A 24 6.52 7.08 -15.07
CA LEU A 24 6.24 7.16 -13.64
C LEU A 24 5.26 6.09 -13.15
N ALA A 25 4.34 5.64 -14.01
CA ALA A 25 3.42 4.55 -13.69
C ALA A 25 4.16 3.23 -13.44
N GLN A 26 5.30 2.97 -14.09
CA GLN A 26 6.13 1.80 -13.84
C GLN A 26 6.65 1.71 -12.40
N LEU A 27 6.75 2.85 -11.70
CA LEU A 27 7.14 2.89 -10.28
C LEU A 27 6.06 2.31 -9.34
N GLN A 28 4.85 2.07 -9.83
CA GLN A 28 3.77 1.50 -9.03
C GLN A 28 3.92 -0.02 -8.86
N ASP A 29 4.30 -0.75 -9.92
CA ASP A 29 4.18 -2.21 -9.95
C ASP A 29 5.50 -2.99 -10.15
N GLN A 30 6.63 -2.33 -10.45
CA GLN A 30 7.86 -3.03 -10.93
C GLN A 30 9.11 -2.73 -10.10
N LEU A 31 8.96 -2.60 -8.79
CA LEU A 31 10.13 -2.45 -7.93
C LEU A 31 10.74 -3.82 -7.60
N PRO A 32 12.09 -3.94 -7.62
CA PRO A 32 12.73 -5.20 -7.23
C PRO A 32 12.48 -5.48 -5.75
N GLY A 33 12.23 -6.74 -5.44
CA GLY A 33 12.21 -7.23 -4.07
C GLY A 33 13.56 -7.00 -3.38
N PHE A 34 13.57 -7.07 -2.07
CA PHE A 34 14.79 -7.13 -1.28
C PHE A 34 15.08 -8.56 -0.85
N ASP A 35 16.24 -8.80 -0.27
CA ASP A 35 16.71 -10.13 0.11
C ASP A 35 15.69 -10.84 1.03
N SER A 36 15.32 -12.07 0.66
CA SER A 36 14.33 -12.86 1.38
C SER A 36 14.77 -13.24 2.79
N GLY A 37 16.09 -13.39 3.02
CA GLY A 37 16.63 -13.63 4.35
C GLY A 37 16.37 -12.46 5.29
N LEU A 38 16.52 -11.22 4.76
CA LEU A 38 16.19 -10.01 5.53
C LEU A 38 14.68 -9.90 5.78
N ALA A 39 13.82 -10.37 4.87
CA ALA A 39 12.39 -10.41 5.09
C ALA A 39 12.02 -11.38 6.23
N MET A 40 12.56 -12.59 6.20
CA MET A 40 12.34 -13.59 7.27
C MET A 40 12.83 -13.08 8.62
N ALA A 41 14.04 -12.50 8.66
CA ALA A 41 14.56 -11.91 9.90
C ALA A 41 13.67 -10.76 10.42
N CYS A 42 13.12 -9.92 9.54
CA CYS A 42 12.18 -8.88 9.93
C CYS A 42 10.89 -9.46 10.54
N ILE A 43 10.36 -10.56 9.98
CA ILE A 43 9.19 -11.25 10.53
C ILE A 43 9.49 -11.78 11.93
N GLU A 44 10.61 -12.48 12.11
CA GLU A 44 11.00 -13.06 13.40
C GLU A 44 11.25 -11.98 14.46
N ASP A 45 11.94 -10.90 14.10
CA ASP A 45 12.20 -9.77 15.00
C ASP A 45 10.90 -9.10 15.48
N ASP A 46 9.95 -8.87 14.55
CA ASP A 46 8.74 -8.13 14.86
C ASP A 46 7.67 -8.97 15.55
N LEU A 47 7.57 -10.24 15.19
CA LEU A 47 6.57 -11.14 15.78
C LEU A 47 7.11 -11.88 17.01
N GLY A 48 8.43 -11.83 17.25
CA GLY A 48 9.08 -12.38 18.45
C GLY A 48 9.12 -13.91 18.49
N ALA A 49 8.96 -14.58 17.34
CA ALA A 49 9.02 -16.03 17.22
C ALA A 49 9.62 -16.44 15.85
N PRO A 50 10.22 -17.64 15.74
CA PRO A 50 10.67 -18.16 14.46
C PRO A 50 9.54 -18.27 13.44
N VAL A 51 9.86 -18.05 12.15
CA VAL A 51 8.87 -18.15 11.06
C VAL A 51 8.12 -19.47 11.10
N ASP A 52 8.83 -20.59 11.33
CA ASP A 52 8.26 -21.93 11.36
C ASP A 52 7.32 -22.19 12.55
N ASP A 53 7.35 -21.35 13.58
CA ASP A 53 6.42 -21.45 14.72
C ASP A 53 5.10 -20.72 14.43
N ILE A 54 5.12 -19.71 13.55
CA ILE A 54 3.96 -18.89 13.19
C ILE A 54 3.25 -19.44 11.95
N PHE A 55 4.05 -19.81 10.94
CA PHE A 55 3.55 -20.29 9.66
C PHE A 55 3.80 -21.80 9.51
N GLU A 56 2.84 -22.49 8.91
CA GLU A 56 3.02 -23.87 8.46
C GLU A 56 3.90 -23.90 7.20
N GLN A 57 3.71 -22.89 6.32
CA GLN A 57 4.50 -22.65 5.14
C GLN A 57 4.55 -21.14 4.87
N LEU A 58 5.71 -20.61 4.52
CA LEU A 58 5.89 -19.26 4.02
C LEU A 58 6.84 -19.28 2.82
N ASP A 59 6.35 -18.85 1.66
CA ASP A 59 7.16 -18.80 0.45
C ASP A 59 8.27 -17.76 0.61
N ARG A 60 9.51 -18.17 0.35
CA ARG A 60 10.67 -17.28 0.49
C ARG A 60 10.71 -16.23 -0.61
N ASP A 61 10.33 -16.60 -1.83
CA ASP A 61 10.27 -15.66 -2.93
C ASP A 61 9.02 -14.80 -2.83
N PRO A 62 9.15 -13.47 -2.88
CA PRO A 62 7.99 -12.59 -2.83
C PRO A 62 7.18 -12.70 -4.13
N ILE A 63 5.86 -12.67 -4.01
CA ILE A 63 4.93 -12.63 -5.14
C ILE A 63 4.78 -11.22 -5.73
N SER A 64 5.07 -10.21 -4.93
CA SER A 64 5.01 -8.80 -5.32
C SER A 64 5.96 -7.99 -4.47
N ALA A 65 6.49 -6.91 -5.03
CA ALA A 65 7.30 -5.94 -4.30
C ALA A 65 6.86 -4.52 -4.63
N ALA A 66 6.80 -3.69 -3.60
CA ALA A 66 6.41 -2.29 -3.66
C ALA A 66 7.49 -1.38 -3.04
N SER A 67 7.26 -0.07 -3.05
CA SER A 67 8.22 0.92 -2.54
C SER A 67 8.54 0.74 -1.05
N LEU A 68 7.55 0.35 -0.26
CA LEU A 68 7.69 0.23 1.19
C LEU A 68 7.98 -1.20 1.67
N GLY A 69 7.71 -2.23 0.84
CA GLY A 69 7.86 -3.61 1.27
C GLY A 69 7.65 -4.62 0.16
N GLN A 70 7.56 -5.87 0.52
CA GLN A 70 7.23 -6.98 -0.38
C GLN A 70 6.20 -7.90 0.26
N VAL A 71 5.50 -8.67 -0.57
CA VAL A 71 4.43 -9.58 -0.16
C VAL A 71 4.84 -11.02 -0.43
N HIS A 72 4.70 -11.87 0.58
CA HIS A 72 4.91 -13.30 0.50
C HIS A 72 3.58 -14.04 0.63
N LYS A 73 3.46 -15.18 -0.02
CA LYS A 73 2.33 -16.08 0.17
C LYS A 73 2.68 -17.11 1.24
N GLY A 74 1.71 -17.44 2.09
CA GLY A 74 1.94 -18.44 3.14
C GLY A 74 0.66 -19.08 3.64
N THR A 75 0.85 -19.95 4.63
CA THR A 75 -0.22 -20.62 5.37
C THR A 75 0.12 -20.52 6.84
N LEU A 76 -0.79 -19.98 7.65
CA LEU A 76 -0.62 -19.93 9.11
C LEU A 76 -0.75 -21.32 9.73
N LYS A 77 -0.18 -21.51 10.91
CA LYS A 77 -0.52 -22.68 11.76
C LYS A 77 -2.03 -22.71 11.97
N GLY A 78 -2.68 -23.75 11.48
CA GLY A 78 -4.14 -23.86 11.45
C GLY A 78 -4.75 -23.83 10.05
N GLY A 79 -3.93 -23.74 8.99
CA GLY A 79 -4.32 -23.98 7.60
C GLY A 79 -4.86 -22.74 6.84
N ALA A 80 -4.93 -21.57 7.48
CA ALA A 80 -5.39 -20.36 6.80
C ALA A 80 -4.36 -19.85 5.78
N ARG A 81 -4.76 -19.71 4.52
CA ARG A 81 -3.92 -19.13 3.45
C ARG A 81 -3.83 -17.61 3.64
N VAL A 82 -2.61 -17.07 3.58
CA VAL A 82 -2.35 -15.66 3.89
C VAL A 82 -1.40 -15.00 2.88
N ALA A 83 -1.57 -13.68 2.76
CA ALA A 83 -0.59 -12.77 2.22
C ALA A 83 0.13 -12.09 3.39
N VAL A 84 1.46 -12.12 3.37
CA VAL A 84 2.31 -11.53 4.41
C VAL A 84 3.11 -10.40 3.79
N LYS A 85 2.74 -9.17 4.12
CA LYS A 85 3.41 -7.95 3.68
C LYS A 85 4.50 -7.60 4.68
N VAL A 86 5.73 -7.50 4.21
CA VAL A 86 6.93 -7.26 5.03
C VAL A 86 7.58 -5.97 4.61
N GLN A 87 7.84 -5.07 5.55
CA GLN A 87 8.45 -3.78 5.29
C GLN A 87 9.94 -3.93 4.92
N ARG A 88 10.41 -3.09 4.00
CA ARG A 88 11.81 -3.04 3.61
C ARG A 88 12.70 -2.59 4.79
N PRO A 89 13.77 -3.34 5.12
CA PRO A 89 14.69 -2.97 6.19
C PRO A 89 15.36 -1.60 5.97
N GLY A 90 15.59 -0.84 7.04
CA GLY A 90 16.24 0.48 6.99
C GLY A 90 15.42 1.58 6.32
N LEU A 91 14.15 1.30 5.98
CA LEU A 91 13.28 2.23 5.25
C LEU A 91 13.00 3.50 6.04
N ARG A 92 12.80 3.39 7.35
CA ARG A 92 12.49 4.53 8.22
C ARG A 92 13.62 5.54 8.24
N GLU A 93 14.85 5.07 8.39
CA GLU A 93 16.08 5.89 8.41
C GLU A 93 16.28 6.58 7.06
N GLN A 94 16.11 5.83 5.97
CA GLN A 94 16.24 6.36 4.62
C GLN A 94 15.20 7.45 4.33
N ILE A 95 13.93 7.21 4.65
CA ILE A 95 12.86 8.19 4.45
C ILE A 95 13.08 9.42 5.33
N THR A 96 13.52 9.25 6.56
CA THR A 96 13.83 10.38 7.46
C THR A 96 14.91 11.27 6.85
N LEU A 97 15.99 10.69 6.32
CA LEU A 97 17.05 11.43 5.66
C LEU A 97 16.54 12.14 4.39
N ASP A 98 15.80 11.43 3.55
CA ASP A 98 15.24 11.99 2.32
C ASP A 98 14.33 13.21 2.62
N LEU A 99 13.43 13.06 3.58
CA LEU A 99 12.52 14.15 4.00
C LEU A 99 13.28 15.34 4.60
N TYR A 100 14.32 15.07 5.39
CA TYR A 100 15.18 16.12 5.91
C TYR A 100 15.83 16.93 4.79
N ILE A 101 16.38 16.27 3.75
CA ILE A 101 17.00 16.92 2.61
C ILE A 101 15.97 17.76 1.84
N VAL A 102 14.82 17.15 1.49
CA VAL A 102 13.75 17.83 0.72
C VAL A 102 13.18 19.01 1.50
N ARG A 103 13.00 18.88 2.82
CA ARG A 103 12.55 19.96 3.69
C ARG A 103 13.50 21.16 3.71
N ASN A 104 14.81 20.91 3.75
CA ASN A 104 15.81 22.00 3.69
C ASN A 104 15.81 22.69 2.32
N ILE A 105 15.66 21.93 1.22
CA ILE A 105 15.52 22.50 -0.12
C ILE A 105 14.25 23.35 -0.19
N ALA A 106 13.13 22.86 0.33
CA ALA A 106 11.86 23.59 0.38
C ALA A 106 11.99 24.93 1.17
N ALA A 107 12.67 24.90 2.32
CA ALA A 107 12.93 26.08 3.14
C ALA A 107 13.79 27.12 2.37
N TRP A 108 14.81 26.65 1.66
CA TRP A 108 15.66 27.50 0.83
C TRP A 108 14.88 28.12 -0.32
N LEU A 109 14.02 27.33 -1.02
CA LEU A 109 13.16 27.81 -2.08
C LEU A 109 12.17 28.88 -1.59
N ASN A 110 11.48 28.64 -0.47
CA ASN A 110 10.56 29.61 0.10
C ASN A 110 11.26 30.93 0.48
N SER A 111 12.51 30.87 0.92
CA SER A 111 13.26 32.06 1.34
C SER A 111 13.84 32.87 0.18
N ASN A 112 14.14 32.19 -0.94
CA ASN A 112 14.91 32.80 -2.05
C ASN A 112 14.07 33.02 -3.32
N ILE A 113 12.94 32.33 -3.48
CA ILE A 113 12.08 32.43 -4.67
C ILE A 113 10.75 33.02 -4.29
N GLY A 114 10.62 34.34 -4.39
CA GLY A 114 9.42 35.11 -4.03
C GLY A 114 8.17 34.86 -4.90
N LEU A 115 8.28 34.00 -5.94
CA LEU A 115 7.16 33.60 -6.81
C LEU A 115 6.33 32.45 -6.22
N ILE A 116 6.87 31.70 -5.23
CA ILE A 116 6.18 30.57 -4.62
C ILE A 116 5.35 31.08 -3.44
N ARG A 117 4.02 31.10 -3.63
CA ARG A 117 3.06 31.53 -2.59
C ARG A 117 2.70 30.45 -1.59
N SER A 118 2.99 29.18 -1.91
CA SER A 118 2.68 28.02 -1.05
C SER A 118 3.78 27.83 -0.01
N ASP A 119 3.40 27.44 1.19
CA ASP A 119 4.34 26.99 2.23
C ASP A 119 4.81 25.58 1.89
N LEU A 120 5.94 25.50 1.16
CA LEU A 120 6.54 24.21 0.77
C LEU A 120 7.00 23.41 1.97
N VAL A 121 7.42 24.07 3.06
CA VAL A 121 7.87 23.38 4.27
C VAL A 121 6.70 22.66 4.94
N ALA A 122 5.57 23.35 5.09
CA ALA A 122 4.35 22.75 5.62
C ALA A 122 3.86 21.58 4.75
N LEU A 123 3.97 21.70 3.43
CA LEU A 123 3.62 20.63 2.50
C LEU A 123 4.52 19.39 2.68
N ILE A 124 5.84 19.60 2.83
CA ILE A 124 6.77 18.48 3.07
C ILE A 124 6.57 17.86 4.45
N ASP A 125 6.28 18.65 5.47
CA ASP A 125 5.98 18.17 6.82
C ASP A 125 4.69 17.30 6.81
N GLU A 126 3.65 17.72 6.09
CA GLU A 126 2.43 16.91 5.90
C GLU A 126 2.68 15.62 5.09
N LEU A 127 3.45 15.71 4.00
CA LEU A 127 3.86 14.54 3.23
C LEU A 127 4.63 13.53 4.12
N GLY A 128 5.56 14.04 4.93
CA GLY A 128 6.33 13.21 5.86
C GLY A 128 5.44 12.48 6.85
N ARG A 129 4.47 13.19 7.45
CA ARG A 129 3.50 12.59 8.36
C ARG A 129 2.72 11.46 7.70
N ARG A 130 2.20 11.68 6.48
CA ARG A 130 1.46 10.67 5.71
C ARG A 130 2.30 9.45 5.39
N VAL A 131 3.55 9.64 4.94
CA VAL A 131 4.45 8.52 4.64
C VAL A 131 4.75 7.69 5.89
N PHE A 132 4.96 8.32 7.06
CA PHE A 132 5.18 7.58 8.30
C PHE A 132 3.92 6.87 8.81
N GLU A 133 2.72 7.44 8.62
CA GLU A 133 1.45 6.77 8.89
C GLU A 133 1.27 5.51 8.01
N GLU A 134 1.61 5.60 6.72
CA GLU A 134 1.56 4.49 5.75
C GLU A 134 2.58 3.37 6.07
N MET A 135 3.69 3.74 6.72
CA MET A 135 4.71 2.78 7.15
C MET A 135 4.29 1.96 8.38
N ASP A 136 3.29 2.38 9.13
CA ASP A 136 2.81 1.63 10.29
C ASP A 136 1.69 0.69 9.86
N TYR A 137 2.02 -0.59 9.65
CA TYR A 137 1.07 -1.60 9.20
C TYR A 137 -0.03 -1.91 10.23
N LEU A 138 0.11 -1.50 11.49
CA LEU A 138 -1.00 -1.55 12.45
C LEU A 138 -2.11 -0.57 12.08
N ASN A 139 -1.76 0.59 11.49
CA ASN A 139 -2.75 1.51 10.94
C ASN A 139 -3.45 0.91 9.71
N GLU A 140 -2.69 0.28 8.80
CA GLU A 140 -3.26 -0.40 7.63
C GLU A 140 -4.22 -1.51 8.04
N ALA A 141 -3.84 -2.30 9.05
CA ALA A 141 -4.68 -3.34 9.63
C ALA A 141 -5.98 -2.77 10.24
N SER A 142 -5.87 -1.68 11.01
CA SER A 142 -7.04 -1.03 11.63
C SER A 142 -7.97 -0.40 10.58
N ASN A 143 -7.39 0.18 9.53
CA ASN A 143 -8.15 0.73 8.41
C ASN A 143 -8.91 -0.37 7.65
N ALA A 144 -8.28 -1.52 7.41
CA ALA A 144 -8.94 -2.66 6.76
C ALA A 144 -10.11 -3.20 7.60
N GLU A 145 -9.94 -3.33 8.91
CA GLU A 145 -11.00 -3.75 9.82
C GLU A 145 -12.15 -2.74 9.85
N THR A 146 -11.85 -1.44 9.94
CA THR A 146 -12.86 -0.37 9.87
C THR A 146 -13.61 -0.42 8.54
N PHE A 147 -12.90 -0.61 7.44
CA PHE A 147 -13.50 -0.73 6.12
C PHE A 147 -14.43 -1.95 6.03
N ALA A 148 -14.00 -3.09 6.58
CA ALA A 148 -14.81 -4.30 6.64
C ALA A 148 -16.10 -4.09 7.45
N GLU A 149 -16.04 -3.40 8.59
CA GLU A 149 -17.21 -3.06 9.40
C GLU A 149 -18.19 -2.17 8.65
N LEU A 150 -17.70 -1.13 7.96
CA LEU A 150 -18.54 -0.19 7.20
C LEU A 150 -19.26 -0.87 6.02
N HIS A 151 -18.64 -1.88 5.41
CA HIS A 151 -19.18 -2.58 4.24
C HIS A 151 -19.73 -3.99 4.53
N GLN A 152 -19.84 -4.39 5.80
CA GLN A 152 -20.26 -5.73 6.21
C GLN A 152 -21.62 -6.17 5.66
N HIS A 153 -22.50 -5.21 5.32
CA HIS A 153 -23.83 -5.48 4.77
C HIS A 153 -23.85 -5.61 3.24
N ASN A 154 -22.74 -5.35 2.57
CA ASN A 154 -22.64 -5.45 1.13
C ASN A 154 -21.85 -6.71 0.71
N PRO A 155 -22.54 -7.79 0.28
CA PRO A 155 -21.88 -9.05 -0.08
C PRO A 155 -21.03 -8.96 -1.35
N ARG A 156 -21.09 -7.84 -2.06
CA ARG A 156 -20.30 -7.60 -3.28
C ARG A 156 -18.95 -6.97 -3.00
N ILE A 157 -18.67 -6.62 -1.73
CA ILE A 157 -17.40 -6.05 -1.28
C ILE A 157 -16.76 -7.04 -0.32
N ALA A 158 -15.62 -7.58 -0.70
CA ALA A 158 -14.80 -8.43 0.16
C ALA A 158 -13.58 -7.67 0.68
N VAL A 159 -13.33 -7.77 1.97
CA VAL A 159 -12.14 -7.21 2.62
C VAL A 159 -11.37 -8.35 3.24
N PRO A 160 -10.04 -8.45 3.00
CA PRO A 160 -9.24 -9.51 3.60
C PRO A 160 -9.30 -9.47 5.13
N THR A 161 -9.50 -10.62 5.74
CA THR A 161 -9.42 -10.77 7.20
C THR A 161 -7.98 -10.50 7.68
N ILE A 162 -7.82 -9.67 8.71
CA ILE A 162 -6.51 -9.38 9.31
C ILE A 162 -6.21 -10.38 10.44
N TYR A 163 -5.04 -10.98 10.39
CA TYR A 163 -4.55 -11.88 11.44
C TYR A 163 -3.67 -11.10 12.43
N ARG A 164 -4.30 -10.48 13.43
CA ARG A 164 -3.62 -9.62 14.41
C ARG A 164 -2.50 -10.32 15.19
N SER A 165 -2.63 -11.61 15.44
CA SER A 165 -1.58 -12.40 16.13
C SER A 165 -0.28 -12.56 15.31
N ALA A 166 -0.36 -12.37 14.00
CA ALA A 166 0.78 -12.41 13.07
C ALA A 166 0.99 -11.05 12.37
N THR A 167 0.58 -9.95 13.00
CA THR A 167 0.67 -8.59 12.47
C THR A 167 1.39 -7.68 13.48
N SER A 168 2.28 -6.85 12.99
CA SER A 168 3.07 -5.87 13.74
C SER A 168 3.20 -4.56 12.96
N ARG A 169 4.06 -3.65 13.40
CA ARG A 169 4.32 -2.39 12.67
C ARG A 169 4.98 -2.60 11.31
N ARG A 170 5.79 -3.65 11.15
CA ARG A 170 6.55 -3.93 9.92
C ARG A 170 6.09 -5.18 9.19
N VAL A 171 5.14 -5.93 9.76
CA VAL A 171 4.58 -7.16 9.19
C VAL A 171 3.07 -7.10 9.23
N LEU A 172 2.41 -7.22 8.08
CA LEU A 172 0.95 -7.30 7.98
C LEU A 172 0.56 -8.64 7.38
N THR A 173 -0.16 -9.44 8.17
CA THR A 173 -0.69 -10.73 7.73
C THR A 173 -2.19 -10.65 7.53
N MET A 174 -2.62 -10.91 6.30
CA MET A 174 -4.01 -10.83 5.90
C MET A 174 -4.42 -12.07 5.10
N GLU A 175 -5.71 -12.31 5.01
CA GLU A 175 -6.29 -13.38 4.21
C GLU A 175 -5.82 -13.31 2.76
N TRP A 176 -5.48 -14.47 2.20
CA TRP A 176 -5.21 -14.60 0.78
C TRP A 176 -6.52 -14.68 0.01
N ILE A 177 -6.80 -13.70 -0.84
CA ILE A 177 -7.95 -13.68 -1.73
C ILE A 177 -7.47 -13.98 -3.15
N ASP A 178 -8.05 -15.00 -3.77
CA ASP A 178 -7.83 -15.29 -5.18
C ASP A 178 -8.70 -14.34 -6.03
N GLY A 179 -8.09 -13.69 -6.99
CA GLY A 179 -8.78 -12.72 -7.85
C GLY A 179 -8.01 -12.39 -9.11
N VAL A 180 -8.64 -11.62 -9.98
CA VAL A 180 -8.06 -11.09 -11.21
C VAL A 180 -8.15 -9.57 -11.21
N LYS A 181 -7.18 -8.91 -11.83
CA LYS A 181 -7.25 -7.45 -12.00
C LYS A 181 -8.44 -7.08 -12.87
N LEU A 182 -9.20 -6.05 -12.48
CA LEU A 182 -10.37 -5.56 -13.23
C LEU A 182 -9.99 -5.04 -14.63
N THR A 183 -8.75 -4.67 -14.85
CA THR A 183 -8.20 -4.29 -16.16
C THR A 183 -8.03 -5.47 -17.12
N ASN A 184 -7.99 -6.71 -16.61
CA ASN A 184 -7.96 -7.92 -17.40
C ASN A 184 -9.39 -8.39 -17.72
N LEU A 185 -10.05 -7.71 -18.67
CA LEU A 185 -11.45 -7.93 -19.02
C LEU A 185 -11.75 -9.37 -19.48
N ASP A 186 -10.80 -10.04 -20.09
CA ASP A 186 -10.99 -11.43 -20.54
C ASP A 186 -11.05 -12.37 -19.33
N ALA A 187 -10.13 -12.25 -18.39
CA ALA A 187 -10.17 -13.03 -17.16
C ALA A 187 -11.42 -12.74 -16.31
N VAL A 188 -11.89 -11.48 -16.28
CA VAL A 188 -13.17 -11.12 -15.59
C VAL A 188 -14.35 -11.83 -16.22
N ARG A 189 -14.43 -11.86 -17.57
CA ARG A 189 -15.51 -12.56 -18.31
C ARG A 189 -15.45 -14.07 -18.14
N GLU A 190 -14.25 -14.66 -18.10
CA GLU A 190 -14.06 -16.10 -17.82
C GLU A 190 -14.60 -16.52 -16.45
N LEU A 191 -14.57 -15.61 -15.46
CA LEU A 191 -15.21 -15.82 -14.16
C LEU A 191 -16.74 -15.70 -14.19
N GLY A 192 -17.33 -15.39 -15.33
CA GLY A 192 -18.78 -15.21 -15.48
C GLY A 192 -19.29 -13.88 -14.92
N VAL A 193 -18.40 -12.91 -14.75
CA VAL A 193 -18.73 -11.59 -14.21
C VAL A 193 -18.82 -10.57 -15.35
N ASP A 194 -19.86 -9.72 -15.30
CA ASP A 194 -20.01 -8.61 -16.23
C ASP A 194 -19.10 -7.44 -15.79
N PRO A 195 -18.18 -6.98 -16.65
CA PRO A 195 -17.32 -5.84 -16.34
C PRO A 195 -18.11 -4.56 -16.02
N ASP A 196 -19.22 -4.30 -16.70
CA ASP A 196 -20.02 -3.09 -16.48
C ASP A 196 -20.68 -3.11 -15.09
N ASP A 197 -21.12 -4.29 -14.64
CA ASP A 197 -21.63 -4.51 -13.29
C ASP A 197 -20.55 -4.28 -12.22
N MET A 198 -19.28 -4.64 -12.50
CA MET A 198 -18.15 -4.35 -11.61
C MET A 198 -17.85 -2.86 -11.51
N VAL A 199 -17.97 -2.12 -12.62
CA VAL A 199 -17.84 -0.66 -12.62
C VAL A 199 -18.90 -0.03 -11.72
N GLU A 200 -20.16 -0.48 -11.82
CA GLU A 200 -21.25 0.00 -10.95
C GLU A 200 -20.95 -0.26 -9.47
N VAL A 201 -20.48 -1.45 -9.13
CA VAL A 201 -20.06 -1.77 -7.75
C VAL A 201 -18.95 -0.86 -7.25
N GLY A 202 -17.92 -0.65 -8.07
CA GLY A 202 -16.78 0.21 -7.73
C GLY A 202 -17.18 1.67 -7.52
N VAL A 203 -18.03 2.21 -8.41
CA VAL A 203 -18.58 3.57 -8.31
C VAL A 203 -19.42 3.73 -7.05
N ASN A 204 -20.36 2.81 -6.81
CA ASN A 204 -21.23 2.85 -5.63
C ASN A 204 -20.42 2.73 -4.34
N CYS A 205 -19.43 1.83 -4.28
CA CYS A 205 -18.52 1.71 -3.15
C CYS A 205 -17.77 3.03 -2.88
N SER A 206 -17.23 3.66 -3.93
CA SER A 206 -16.51 4.93 -3.80
C SER A 206 -17.39 6.08 -3.33
N LEU A 207 -18.64 6.14 -3.84
CA LEU A 207 -19.61 7.14 -3.41
C LEU A 207 -20.02 6.96 -1.95
N GLN A 208 -20.27 5.71 -1.50
CA GLN A 208 -20.57 5.41 -0.10
C GLN A 208 -19.43 5.81 0.83
N GLN A 209 -18.19 5.49 0.47
CA GLN A 209 -17.02 5.91 1.23
C GLN A 209 -16.97 7.43 1.44
N LEU A 210 -17.24 8.21 0.39
CA LEU A 210 -17.11 9.66 0.40
C LEU A 210 -18.34 10.35 1.04
N LEU A 211 -19.54 9.94 0.69
CA LEU A 211 -20.76 10.67 1.01
C LEU A 211 -21.47 10.16 2.28
N GLU A 212 -21.30 8.88 2.61
CA GLU A 212 -21.98 8.27 3.75
C GLU A 212 -21.04 8.06 4.93
N HIS A 213 -19.84 7.52 4.68
CA HIS A 213 -18.94 7.10 5.75
C HIS A 213 -17.88 8.15 6.11
N GLY A 214 -17.48 9.01 5.16
CA GLY A 214 -16.36 9.92 5.34
C GLY A 214 -15.01 9.22 5.54
N PHE A 215 -14.97 7.91 5.27
CA PHE A 215 -13.79 7.07 5.35
C PHE A 215 -13.55 6.43 3.97
N PHE A 216 -12.48 6.82 3.30
CA PHE A 216 -12.26 6.45 1.90
C PHE A 216 -10.83 6.04 1.61
N HIS A 217 -10.68 5.12 0.68
CA HIS A 217 -9.39 4.73 0.12
C HIS A 217 -8.88 5.83 -0.81
N ALA A 218 -7.80 6.50 -0.43
CA ALA A 218 -7.29 7.67 -1.13
C ALA A 218 -6.49 7.34 -2.42
N ASP A 219 -6.11 6.08 -2.63
CA ASP A 219 -5.31 5.60 -3.77
C ASP A 219 -5.89 4.28 -4.33
N PRO A 220 -7.13 4.30 -4.86
CA PRO A 220 -7.73 3.11 -5.47
C PRO A 220 -7.04 2.81 -6.81
N HIS A 221 -6.52 1.60 -6.94
CA HIS A 221 -5.95 1.10 -8.19
C HIS A 221 -6.41 -0.34 -8.46
N PRO A 222 -6.48 -0.78 -9.73
CA PRO A 222 -6.96 -2.10 -10.11
C PRO A 222 -6.00 -3.22 -9.72
#